data_3bd5cdf7b2cd749cdbebac7ac827b497
#
_entry.id   3bd5cdf7b2cd749cdbebac7ac827b497
#
_cell.length_a   1.000
_cell.length_b   1.000
_cell.length_c   1.000
_cell.angle_alpha   90.00
_cell.angle_beta   90.00
_cell.angle_gamma   90.00
#
_symmetry.space_group_name_H-M   'P 1'
#
loop_
_entity.id
_entity.type
_entity.pdbx_description
1 polymer ?
#
loop_
_entity_poly.entity_id
_entity_poly.type
_entity_poly.pdbx_seq_one_letter_code
_entity_poly.pdbx_strand_id
1 'polypeptide(L)'
;MRGFILTSVAVLAACGAEPTAAADPVLQTETATTVQPADRTFRDWLAGCDNGNDCVAFAGPTDGGTGWLRVSMAAGPTATPVVHVGLWGDGEPQNAAAPLRLQIDGREFVIAPDPDLGQGDIGRATGRQADAVIRALGDARRLSLVKGTDTVGLSPNGAAAALLWIDDRQGRLETVTALRRRGDRPASGVPQAPPLPVVTPAPAADQTGMPGPDAPGPALPPALADLPDVKECRSNVDWNPELFKETSRARLDADTELWGVPCDSGAYNLMLRYWITGPNGSDPRAIALQGVEGEPDYLVTNPDYDPAERTLRQFYKGRGIGDCGTFQRWTWTGHAFVLSEEIGMGECWGVPFDLWPTRWRTR
;
A
#
# COMPACT_ATOMS: atom_id res chain seq x y z
N MET A 1 -61.73 -39.95 -61.14
CA MET A 1 -60.61 -39.15 -60.68
C MET A 1 -60.19 -39.74 -59.35
N ARG A 2 -58.96 -40.13 -59.23
CA ARG A 2 -58.40 -41.07 -58.23
C ARG A 2 -58.23 -40.39 -56.88
N GLY A 3 -58.89 -40.88 -55.82
CA GLY A 3 -58.58 -40.47 -54.44
C GLY A 3 -57.52 -41.37 -53.84
N PHE A 4 -56.52 -40.74 -53.18
CA PHE A 4 -55.48 -41.41 -52.39
C PHE A 4 -55.89 -41.42 -50.93
N ILE A 5 -55.98 -42.59 -50.34
CA ILE A 5 -56.23 -42.83 -48.92
C ILE A 5 -54.83 -42.90 -48.26
N LEU A 6 -54.53 -42.00 -47.30
CA LEU A 6 -53.35 -42.09 -46.49
C LEU A 6 -53.74 -42.68 -45.10
N THR A 7 -53.19 -43.84 -44.81
CA THR A 7 -53.29 -44.53 -43.51
C THR A 7 -52.25 -43.98 -42.56
N SER A 8 -52.70 -43.39 -41.45
CA SER A 8 -51.81 -42.92 -40.38
C SER A 8 -51.49 -44.07 -39.41
N VAL A 9 -50.23 -44.40 -39.28
CA VAL A 9 -49.71 -45.33 -38.24
C VAL A 9 -49.35 -44.48 -36.99
N ALA A 10 -50.02 -44.76 -35.87
CA ALA A 10 -49.69 -44.19 -34.58
C ALA A 10 -48.56 -45.00 -33.92
N VAL A 11 -47.41 -44.36 -33.69
CA VAL A 11 -46.33 -44.93 -32.88
C VAL A 11 -46.48 -44.43 -31.45
N LEU A 12 -46.74 -45.32 -30.53
CA LEU A 12 -46.69 -45.05 -29.10
C LEU A 12 -45.21 -44.97 -28.64
N ALA A 13 -44.73 -43.78 -28.29
CA ALA A 13 -43.44 -43.61 -27.63
C ALA A 13 -43.66 -43.70 -26.10
N ALA A 14 -43.05 -44.70 -25.48
CA ALA A 14 -42.99 -44.85 -24.03
C ALA A 14 -41.98 -43.81 -23.46
N CYS A 15 -42.44 -42.87 -22.69
CA CYS A 15 -41.58 -41.96 -21.90
C CYS A 15 -40.98 -42.71 -20.70
N GLY A 16 -39.70 -43.08 -20.80
CA GLY A 16 -38.89 -43.43 -19.64
C GLY A 16 -38.50 -42.15 -18.88
N ALA A 17 -38.89 -42.06 -17.64
CA ALA A 17 -38.46 -40.99 -16.76
C ALA A 17 -37.00 -41.28 -16.31
N GLU A 18 -36.03 -40.46 -16.75
CA GLU A 18 -34.71 -40.45 -16.18
C GLU A 18 -34.75 -39.77 -14.80
N PRO A 19 -33.96 -40.25 -13.79
CA PRO A 19 -33.89 -39.59 -12.50
C PRO A 19 -33.12 -38.27 -12.64
N THR A 20 -33.79 -37.18 -12.39
CA THR A 20 -33.18 -35.85 -12.21
C THR A 20 -32.21 -35.91 -11.04
N ALA A 21 -30.91 -35.88 -11.32
CA ALA A 21 -29.88 -35.63 -10.31
C ALA A 21 -30.14 -34.26 -9.70
N ALA A 22 -30.34 -34.23 -8.37
CA ALA A 22 -30.40 -32.99 -7.62
C ALA A 22 -29.08 -32.24 -7.81
N ALA A 23 -29.15 -31.06 -8.39
CA ALA A 23 -27.99 -30.15 -8.45
C ALA A 23 -27.66 -29.75 -7.01
N ASP A 24 -26.44 -30.07 -6.60
CA ASP A 24 -25.88 -29.54 -5.36
C ASP A 24 -26.02 -28.01 -5.36
N PRO A 25 -26.38 -27.39 -4.23
CA PRO A 25 -26.43 -25.94 -4.14
C PRO A 25 -24.99 -25.40 -4.35
N VAL A 26 -24.77 -24.78 -5.49
CA VAL A 26 -23.56 -23.95 -5.72
C VAL A 26 -23.62 -22.88 -4.63
N LEU A 27 -22.78 -23.03 -3.62
CA LEU A 27 -22.45 -21.97 -2.67
C LEU A 27 -21.95 -20.79 -3.51
N GLN A 28 -22.83 -19.84 -3.77
CA GLN A 28 -22.45 -18.54 -4.29
C GLN A 28 -21.61 -17.90 -3.18
N THR A 29 -20.30 -18.02 -3.30
CA THR A 29 -19.38 -17.18 -2.55
C THR A 29 -19.72 -15.75 -3.00
N GLU A 30 -20.42 -14.98 -2.18
CA GLU A 30 -20.55 -13.55 -2.39
C GLU A 30 -19.12 -13.01 -2.48
N THR A 31 -18.70 -12.69 -3.68
CA THR A 31 -17.44 -11.99 -3.91
C THR A 31 -17.63 -10.63 -3.26
N ALA A 32 -17.10 -10.46 -2.05
CA ALA A 32 -17.12 -9.18 -1.37
C ALA A 32 -16.55 -8.15 -2.34
N THR A 33 -17.36 -7.16 -2.71
CA THR A 33 -16.94 -6.11 -3.64
C THR A 33 -15.80 -5.34 -2.97
N THR A 34 -14.58 -5.60 -3.38
CA THR A 34 -13.39 -4.92 -2.87
C THR A 34 -13.47 -3.46 -3.29
N VAL A 35 -13.39 -2.55 -2.34
CA VAL A 35 -13.30 -1.12 -2.63
C VAL A 35 -11.93 -0.87 -3.26
N GLN A 36 -11.92 -0.21 -4.43
CA GLN A 36 -10.67 0.15 -5.07
C GLN A 36 -10.04 1.34 -4.33
N PRO A 37 -8.74 1.31 -4.03
CA PRO A 37 -8.04 2.46 -3.51
C PRO A 37 -8.12 3.62 -4.49
N ALA A 38 -8.01 4.84 -3.99
CA ALA A 38 -8.00 6.03 -4.83
C ALA A 38 -7.20 7.14 -4.18
N ASP A 39 -6.41 7.82 -5.01
CA ASP A 39 -5.64 9.00 -4.65
C ASP A 39 -6.11 10.19 -5.46
N ARG A 40 -6.04 11.39 -4.87
CA ARG A 40 -6.43 12.62 -5.54
C ARG A 40 -5.66 13.83 -5.02
N THR A 41 -5.21 14.67 -5.93
CA THR A 41 -4.61 15.96 -5.61
C THR A 41 -5.65 17.06 -5.71
N PHE A 42 -5.74 17.88 -4.68
CA PHE A 42 -6.59 19.05 -4.59
C PHE A 42 -5.72 20.31 -4.44
N ARG A 43 -5.28 20.87 -5.55
CA ARG A 43 -4.25 21.93 -5.57
C ARG A 43 -2.97 21.45 -4.87
N ASP A 44 -2.73 21.94 -3.64
CA ASP A 44 -1.53 21.65 -2.87
C ASP A 44 -1.75 20.55 -1.81
N TRP A 45 -2.95 19.94 -1.78
CA TRP A 45 -3.29 18.86 -0.87
C TRP A 45 -3.36 17.51 -1.60
N LEU A 46 -2.75 16.51 -1.00
CA LEU A 46 -2.91 15.10 -1.39
C LEU A 46 -3.99 14.47 -0.53
N ALA A 47 -4.83 13.64 -1.11
CA ALA A 47 -5.75 12.78 -0.35
C ALA A 47 -5.76 11.38 -0.96
N GLY A 48 -5.80 10.36 -0.11
CA GLY A 48 -5.87 8.97 -0.53
C GLY A 48 -6.73 8.15 0.40
N CYS A 49 -7.37 7.12 -0.14
CA CYS A 49 -8.11 6.12 0.63
C CYS A 49 -7.68 4.72 0.16
N ASP A 50 -7.44 3.83 1.10
CA ASP A 50 -7.07 2.44 0.83
C ASP A 50 -8.29 1.57 0.42
N ASN A 51 -8.03 0.31 0.17
CA ASN A 51 -9.07 -0.70 -0.13
C ASN A 51 -9.97 -1.05 1.07
N GLY A 52 -9.60 -0.63 2.28
CA GLY A 52 -10.44 -0.66 3.50
C GLY A 52 -11.26 0.60 3.69
N ASN A 53 -11.13 1.57 2.76
CA ASN A 53 -11.74 2.90 2.81
C ASN A 53 -11.26 3.75 3.99
N ASP A 54 -10.09 3.44 4.57
CA ASP A 54 -9.40 4.35 5.49
C ASP A 54 -8.74 5.46 4.68
N CYS A 55 -8.97 6.71 5.07
CA CYS A 55 -8.57 7.86 4.27
C CYS A 55 -7.60 8.77 5.01
N VAL A 56 -6.72 9.41 4.23
CA VAL A 56 -5.77 10.42 4.71
C VAL A 56 -5.77 11.62 3.78
N ALA A 57 -5.45 12.80 4.32
CA ALA A 57 -5.16 13.99 3.54
C ALA A 57 -3.94 14.71 4.12
N PHE A 58 -3.10 15.28 3.24
CA PHE A 58 -1.85 15.93 3.61
C PHE A 58 -1.74 17.33 3.05
N ALA A 59 -1.15 18.22 3.85
CA ALA A 59 -0.58 19.48 3.41
C ALA A 59 0.95 19.41 3.52
N GLY A 60 1.64 19.88 2.49
CA GLY A 60 3.09 20.03 2.48
C GLY A 60 3.56 21.48 2.66
N PRO A 61 4.90 21.68 2.69
CA PRO A 61 5.51 22.99 2.84
C PRO A 61 5.34 23.83 1.57
N THR A 62 5.23 25.16 1.75
CA THR A 62 5.08 26.11 0.62
C THR A 62 6.38 26.49 -0.03
N ASP A 63 7.51 26.24 0.61
CA ASP A 63 8.84 26.70 0.23
C ASP A 63 9.85 25.56 -0.06
N GLY A 64 9.35 24.34 -0.23
CA GLY A 64 10.18 23.18 -0.54
C GLY A 64 10.98 22.61 0.64
N GLY A 65 10.73 23.08 1.86
CA GLY A 65 11.32 22.54 3.10
C GLY A 65 10.68 21.22 3.56
N THR A 66 11.00 20.81 4.78
CA THR A 66 10.39 19.68 5.46
C THR A 66 9.38 20.19 6.49
N GLY A 67 8.18 19.69 6.42
CA GLY A 67 7.10 20.05 7.31
C GLY A 67 5.76 19.66 6.70
N TRP A 68 4.88 19.09 7.51
CA TRP A 68 3.64 18.54 6.99
C TRP A 68 2.52 18.54 8.03
N LEU A 69 1.31 18.47 7.53
CA LEU A 69 0.11 18.19 8.31
C LEU A 69 -0.63 17.02 7.65
N ARG A 70 -1.08 16.09 8.46
CA ARG A 70 -1.86 14.92 8.04
C ARG A 70 -3.17 14.87 8.80
N VAL A 71 -4.28 14.74 8.09
CA VAL A 71 -5.58 14.39 8.65
C VAL A 71 -5.88 12.95 8.25
N SER A 72 -6.22 12.08 9.19
CA SER A 72 -6.66 10.71 8.91
C SER A 72 -8.05 10.45 9.47
N MET A 73 -8.81 9.63 8.74
CA MET A 73 -10.14 9.20 9.09
C MET A 73 -10.33 7.74 8.69
N ALA A 74 -10.42 6.86 9.66
CA ALA A 74 -10.72 5.46 9.40
C ALA A 74 -12.16 5.28 8.86
N ALA A 75 -12.43 4.20 8.17
CA ALA A 75 -13.76 3.84 7.72
C ALA A 75 -14.69 3.44 8.90
N GLY A 76 -15.98 3.48 8.67
CA GLY A 76 -16.98 3.04 9.64
C GLY A 76 -17.55 4.15 10.53
N PRO A 77 -18.72 3.90 11.14
CA PRO A 77 -19.50 4.92 11.85
C PRO A 77 -18.89 5.38 13.17
N THR A 78 -18.04 4.59 13.80
CA THR A 78 -17.43 4.88 15.11
C THR A 78 -16.07 5.55 15.02
N ALA A 79 -15.53 5.70 13.80
CA ALA A 79 -14.22 6.30 13.58
C ALA A 79 -14.20 7.79 13.97
N THR A 80 -13.08 8.21 14.53
CA THR A 80 -12.80 9.59 14.87
C THR A 80 -11.54 10.07 14.14
N PRO A 81 -11.49 11.35 13.74
CA PRO A 81 -10.34 11.86 13.03
C PRO A 81 -9.11 12.00 13.93
N VAL A 82 -7.93 11.84 13.33
CA VAL A 82 -6.65 12.14 13.96
C VAL A 82 -5.90 13.15 13.10
N VAL A 83 -5.26 14.11 13.72
CA VAL A 83 -4.38 15.08 13.06
C VAL A 83 -2.96 14.85 13.54
N HIS A 84 -2.04 14.61 12.61
CA HIS A 84 -0.61 14.63 12.89
C HIS A 84 0.03 15.85 12.23
N VAL A 85 1.07 16.36 12.85
CA VAL A 85 1.93 17.40 12.30
C VAL A 85 3.37 17.01 12.54
N GLY A 86 4.24 17.31 11.60
CA GLY A 86 5.67 17.06 11.75
C GLY A 86 6.49 18.19 11.15
N LEU A 87 7.58 18.49 11.81
CA LEU A 87 8.59 19.43 11.35
C LEU A 87 9.94 18.79 11.55
N TRP A 88 10.56 18.39 10.45
CA TRP A 88 11.90 17.83 10.48
C TRP A 88 12.91 18.92 10.11
N GLY A 89 13.77 19.27 11.04
CA GLY A 89 14.84 20.26 10.81
C GLY A 89 16.07 19.60 10.18
N ASP A 90 16.79 20.36 9.37
CA ASP A 90 18.05 19.94 8.72
C ASP A 90 19.26 19.86 9.68
N GLY A 91 19.03 19.66 10.96
CA GLY A 91 20.11 19.62 11.95
C GLY A 91 19.71 19.03 13.29
N GLU A 92 20.68 18.98 14.21
CA GLU A 92 20.44 18.64 15.60
C GLU A 92 19.19 19.39 16.11
N PRO A 93 18.24 18.72 16.79
CA PRO A 93 16.99 19.33 17.21
C PRO A 93 17.32 20.53 18.13
N GLN A 94 17.30 21.73 17.58
CA GLN A 94 17.68 22.97 18.28
C GLN A 94 16.78 23.27 19.48
N ASN A 95 15.72 22.53 19.66
CA ASN A 95 14.86 22.59 20.84
C ASN A 95 13.94 21.37 20.90
N ALA A 96 14.50 20.18 21.12
CA ALA A 96 13.73 18.92 21.18
C ALA A 96 12.55 19.00 22.20
N ALA A 97 12.68 19.85 23.22
CA ALA A 97 11.66 20.06 24.22
C ALA A 97 10.58 21.11 23.84
N ALA A 98 10.75 21.87 22.75
CA ALA A 98 9.77 22.86 22.34
C ALA A 98 8.52 22.18 21.78
N PRO A 99 7.31 22.59 22.19
CA PRO A 99 6.07 22.02 21.66
C PRO A 99 5.89 22.43 20.19
N LEU A 100 5.29 21.53 19.41
CA LEU A 100 4.80 21.83 18.07
C LEU A 100 3.54 22.72 18.18
N ARG A 101 3.53 23.82 17.42
CA ARG A 101 2.42 24.77 17.39
C ARG A 101 1.93 24.92 15.95
N LEU A 102 0.71 24.51 15.73
CA LEU A 102 0.02 24.70 14.45
C LEU A 102 -0.72 26.04 14.49
N GLN A 103 -0.42 26.93 13.57
CA GLN A 103 -1.06 28.24 13.45
C GLN A 103 -1.97 28.27 12.23
N ILE A 104 -3.25 28.58 12.43
CA ILE A 104 -4.26 28.68 11.38
C ILE A 104 -4.94 30.06 11.50
N ASP A 105 -4.72 30.95 10.54
CA ASP A 105 -5.26 32.33 10.52
C ASP A 105 -5.04 33.12 11.82
N GLY A 106 -3.89 32.90 12.47
CA GLY A 106 -3.53 33.55 13.75
C GLY A 106 -4.05 32.83 14.99
N ARG A 107 -4.85 31.78 14.86
CA ARG A 107 -5.20 30.90 15.96
C ARG A 107 -4.11 29.85 16.14
N GLU A 108 -3.65 29.70 17.38
CA GLU A 108 -2.63 28.71 17.74
C GLU A 108 -3.25 27.44 18.36
N PHE A 109 -2.72 26.28 17.95
CA PHE A 109 -3.01 24.97 18.51
C PHE A 109 -1.69 24.36 18.96
N VAL A 110 -1.49 24.17 20.25
CA VAL A 110 -0.35 23.44 20.80
C VAL A 110 -0.62 21.94 20.66
N ILE A 111 0.17 21.27 19.85
CA ILE A 111 0.01 19.84 19.57
C ILE A 111 1.03 19.06 20.42
N ALA A 112 0.51 18.13 21.23
CA ALA A 112 1.36 17.27 22.06
C ALA A 112 2.20 16.31 21.17
N PRO A 113 3.40 15.95 21.62
CA PRO A 113 4.19 14.90 20.95
C PRO A 113 3.39 13.61 20.78
N ASP A 114 3.61 12.91 19.67
CA ASP A 114 3.01 11.60 19.46
C ASP A 114 3.72 10.57 20.36
N PRO A 115 3.00 9.90 21.28
CA PRO A 115 3.62 8.94 22.20
C PRO A 115 4.08 7.64 21.52
N ASP A 116 3.52 7.32 20.36
CA ASP A 116 3.76 6.04 19.68
C ASP A 116 4.95 6.14 18.70
N LEU A 117 5.22 7.34 18.16
CA LEU A 117 6.27 7.56 17.17
C LEU A 117 7.62 8.00 17.76
N GLY A 118 7.70 8.21 19.07
CA GLY A 118 8.96 8.35 19.83
C GLY A 118 9.88 9.53 19.44
N GLN A 119 9.48 10.37 18.49
CA GLN A 119 10.26 11.50 17.99
C GLN A 119 9.55 12.80 18.36
N GLY A 120 10.25 13.66 19.11
CA GLY A 120 9.72 14.95 19.55
C GLY A 120 9.36 15.95 18.44
N ASP A 121 9.57 15.55 17.18
CA ASP A 121 9.29 16.36 15.99
C ASP A 121 7.94 16.06 15.35
N ILE A 122 7.18 15.12 15.93
CA ILE A 122 5.86 14.72 15.48
C ILE A 122 4.86 14.93 16.60
N GLY A 123 3.78 15.65 16.28
CA GLY A 123 2.68 15.89 17.20
C GLY A 123 1.40 15.20 16.74
N ARG A 124 0.57 14.78 17.71
CA ARG A 124 -0.72 14.15 17.49
C ARG A 124 -1.84 14.84 18.25
N ALA A 125 -2.90 15.21 17.52
CA ALA A 125 -4.15 15.69 18.07
C ALA A 125 -5.28 14.70 17.81
N THR A 126 -6.11 14.45 18.83
CA THR A 126 -7.27 13.55 18.78
C THR A 126 -8.49 14.20 19.41
N GLY A 127 -9.66 13.61 19.26
CA GLY A 127 -10.91 14.03 19.89
C GLY A 127 -11.23 15.51 19.62
N ARG A 128 -11.57 16.28 20.65
CA ARG A 128 -11.98 17.70 20.51
C ARG A 128 -10.91 18.58 19.90
N GLN A 129 -9.63 18.28 20.11
CA GLN A 129 -8.54 19.07 19.52
C GLN A 129 -8.44 18.83 18.02
N ALA A 130 -8.46 17.57 17.57
CA ALA A 130 -8.49 17.24 16.14
C ALA A 130 -9.69 17.89 15.45
N ASP A 131 -10.87 17.79 16.05
CA ASP A 131 -12.08 18.44 15.55
C ASP A 131 -11.95 19.96 15.41
N ALA A 132 -11.29 20.62 16.38
CA ALA A 132 -11.09 22.06 16.34
C ALA A 132 -10.10 22.48 15.24
N VAL A 133 -9.03 21.71 15.05
CA VAL A 133 -8.06 21.90 13.94
C VAL A 133 -8.75 21.72 12.61
N ILE A 134 -9.46 20.61 12.41
CA ILE A 134 -10.13 20.28 11.13
C ILE A 134 -11.16 21.37 10.75
N ARG A 135 -11.93 21.87 11.72
CA ARG A 135 -12.85 22.99 11.46
C ARG A 135 -12.11 24.26 11.01
N ALA A 136 -10.97 24.57 11.63
CA ALA A 136 -10.19 25.74 11.26
C ALA A 136 -9.55 25.57 9.87
N LEU A 137 -9.12 24.37 9.49
CA LEU A 137 -8.56 24.08 8.17
C LEU A 137 -9.55 24.32 7.02
N GLY A 138 -10.83 24.08 7.28
CA GLY A 138 -11.85 24.17 6.22
C GLY A 138 -11.97 25.54 5.52
N ASP A 139 -11.63 26.63 6.22
CA ASP A 139 -11.71 28.01 5.72
C ASP A 139 -10.36 28.74 5.82
N ALA A 140 -9.28 28.01 6.10
CA ALA A 140 -7.95 28.55 6.31
C ALA A 140 -7.41 29.33 5.10
N ARG A 141 -6.79 30.46 5.37
CA ARG A 141 -6.07 31.31 4.39
C ARG A 141 -4.55 31.29 4.64
N ARG A 142 -4.14 31.04 5.87
CA ARG A 142 -2.74 30.92 6.30
C ARG A 142 -2.60 29.74 7.22
N LEU A 143 -1.57 28.95 6.96
CA LEU A 143 -1.26 27.75 7.71
C LEU A 143 0.25 27.70 7.91
N SER A 144 0.70 27.53 9.13
CA SER A 144 2.12 27.34 9.46
C SER A 144 2.31 26.44 10.65
N LEU A 145 3.47 25.79 10.69
CA LEU A 145 3.92 24.96 11.79
C LEU A 145 5.14 25.62 12.42
N VAL A 146 5.16 25.72 13.75
CA VAL A 146 6.21 26.39 14.53
C VAL A 146 6.76 25.45 15.58
N LYS A 147 8.09 25.37 15.67
CA LYS A 147 8.81 24.64 16.72
C LYS A 147 10.01 25.49 17.19
N GLY A 148 9.99 25.95 18.42
CA GLY A 148 11.01 26.89 18.90
C GLY A 148 11.01 28.17 18.07
N THR A 149 12.12 28.42 17.37
CA THR A 149 12.31 29.54 16.43
C THR A 149 11.97 29.18 14.98
N ASP A 150 11.84 27.90 14.67
CA ASP A 150 11.63 27.43 13.32
C ASP A 150 10.15 27.56 12.94
N THR A 151 9.92 28.09 11.76
CA THR A 151 8.57 28.26 11.20
C THR A 151 8.56 27.80 9.76
N VAL A 152 7.65 26.91 9.44
CA VAL A 152 7.40 26.42 8.08
C VAL A 152 5.98 26.78 7.67
N GLY A 153 5.84 27.45 6.54
CA GLY A 153 4.55 27.70 5.88
C GLY A 153 4.02 26.41 5.27
N LEU A 154 2.77 26.07 5.57
CA LEU A 154 2.05 24.99 4.92
C LEU A 154 0.95 25.57 4.02
N SER A 155 0.64 24.89 2.92
CA SER A 155 -0.42 25.39 2.06
C SER A 155 -1.82 25.06 2.60
N PRO A 156 -2.73 26.04 2.74
CA PRO A 156 -4.13 25.80 3.03
C PRO A 156 -4.95 25.46 1.77
N ASN A 157 -4.37 25.67 0.57
CA ASN A 157 -5.09 25.57 -0.69
C ASN A 157 -5.43 24.12 -1.04
N GLY A 158 -6.69 23.78 -0.99
CA GLY A 158 -7.17 22.43 -1.27
C GLY A 158 -7.70 21.69 -0.04
N ALA A 159 -7.42 22.18 1.18
CA ALA A 159 -7.85 21.55 2.43
C ALA A 159 -9.35 21.19 2.44
N ALA A 160 -10.22 22.19 2.18
CA ALA A 160 -11.66 21.99 2.16
C ALA A 160 -12.11 20.93 1.15
N ALA A 161 -11.48 20.91 -0.04
CA ALA A 161 -11.83 19.98 -1.11
C ALA A 161 -11.35 18.54 -0.77
N ALA A 162 -10.16 18.40 -0.20
CA ALA A 162 -9.62 17.12 0.23
C ALA A 162 -10.49 16.50 1.34
N LEU A 163 -10.82 17.28 2.37
CA LEU A 163 -11.69 16.84 3.46
C LEU A 163 -13.11 16.51 2.99
N LEU A 164 -13.66 17.29 2.07
CA LEU A 164 -14.98 17.02 1.47
C LEU A 164 -14.97 15.72 0.65
N TRP A 165 -13.90 15.48 -0.09
CA TRP A 165 -13.75 14.24 -0.86
C TRP A 165 -13.69 13.00 0.05
N ILE A 166 -13.01 13.08 1.20
CA ILE A 166 -13.02 12.01 2.20
C ILE A 166 -14.44 11.78 2.74
N ASP A 167 -15.17 12.87 3.08
CA ASP A 167 -16.56 12.76 3.54
C ASP A 167 -17.46 12.05 2.52
N ASP A 168 -17.33 12.42 1.24
CA ASP A 168 -18.09 11.81 0.15
C ASP A 168 -17.76 10.33 -0.01
N ARG A 169 -16.47 10.02 -0.09
CA ARG A 169 -15.98 8.66 -0.29
C ARG A 169 -16.40 7.69 0.83
N GLN A 170 -16.41 8.17 2.07
CA GLN A 170 -16.82 7.38 3.24
C GLN A 170 -18.32 7.45 3.54
N GLY A 171 -19.12 8.17 2.74
CA GLY A 171 -20.56 8.37 2.97
C GLY A 171 -20.88 9.20 4.21
N ARG A 172 -19.96 10.10 4.63
CA ARG A 172 -20.09 10.93 5.82
C ARG A 172 -20.77 12.26 5.59
N LEU A 173 -21.00 12.66 4.34
CA LEU A 173 -21.64 13.95 4.04
C LEU A 173 -22.90 14.16 4.87
N GLU A 174 -23.03 15.34 5.47
CA GLU A 174 -24.16 15.75 6.31
C GLU A 174 -24.36 14.92 7.58
N THR A 175 -23.38 14.12 7.96
CA THR A 175 -23.40 13.43 9.27
C THR A 175 -22.71 14.28 10.34
N VAL A 176 -22.96 13.91 11.60
CA VAL A 176 -22.28 14.53 12.77
C VAL A 176 -20.78 14.24 12.80
N THR A 177 -20.30 13.24 12.07
CA THR A 177 -18.89 12.80 11.99
C THR A 177 -18.16 13.25 10.72
N ALA A 178 -18.81 14.00 9.83
CA ALA A 178 -18.16 14.53 8.65
C ALA A 178 -17.00 15.47 9.02
N LEU A 179 -15.92 15.45 8.25
CA LEU A 179 -14.76 16.33 8.44
C LEU A 179 -15.07 17.76 8.03
N ARG A 180 -15.69 17.94 6.84
CA ARG A 180 -15.95 19.26 6.25
C ARG A 180 -17.43 19.57 6.18
N ARG A 181 -18.25 18.72 5.60
CA ARG A 181 -19.69 18.98 5.38
C ARG A 181 -20.54 18.29 6.45
N ARG A 182 -20.50 18.85 7.65
CA ARG A 182 -21.27 18.36 8.80
C ARG A 182 -22.74 18.73 8.69
N GLY A 183 -23.58 17.87 9.26
CA GLY A 183 -25.02 18.04 9.40
C GLY A 183 -25.54 17.26 10.59
N ASP A 184 -26.85 17.00 10.59
CA ASP A 184 -27.53 16.37 11.75
C ASP A 184 -27.76 14.86 11.57
N ARG A 185 -27.35 14.28 10.43
CA ARG A 185 -27.46 12.84 10.22
C ARG A 185 -26.61 12.08 11.24
N PRO A 186 -27.17 11.05 11.88
CA PRO A 186 -26.44 10.29 12.90
C PRO A 186 -25.25 9.52 12.27
N ALA A 187 -24.20 9.33 13.08
CA ALA A 187 -23.01 8.55 12.67
C ALA A 187 -23.36 7.10 12.23
N SER A 188 -24.41 6.52 12.76
CA SER A 188 -24.89 5.17 12.37
C SER A 188 -25.30 5.06 10.91
N GLY A 189 -25.51 6.18 10.22
CA GLY A 189 -25.76 6.21 8.77
C GLY A 189 -24.50 6.12 7.91
N VAL A 190 -23.30 6.15 8.51
CA VAL A 190 -22.03 5.94 7.80
C VAL A 190 -21.86 4.44 7.52
N PRO A 191 -21.50 4.04 6.29
CA PRO A 191 -21.22 2.66 5.96
C PRO A 191 -20.14 2.03 6.86
N GLN A 192 -20.26 0.74 7.15
CA GLN A 192 -19.20 -0.02 7.81
C GLN A 192 -17.96 -0.09 6.91
N ALA A 193 -16.80 -0.28 7.54
CA ALA A 193 -15.57 -0.56 6.78
C ALA A 193 -15.76 -1.81 5.91
N PRO A 194 -15.38 -1.79 4.63
CA PRO A 194 -15.46 -2.95 3.77
C PRO A 194 -14.52 -4.07 4.29
N PRO A 195 -14.84 -5.34 4.06
CA PRO A 195 -13.96 -6.43 4.42
C PRO A 195 -12.68 -6.37 3.58
N LEU A 196 -11.53 -6.56 4.24
CA LEU A 196 -10.25 -6.67 3.55
C LEU A 196 -10.09 -8.04 2.89
N PRO A 197 -9.40 -8.11 1.74
CA PRO A 197 -9.02 -9.38 1.14
C PRO A 197 -8.19 -10.22 2.11
N VAL A 198 -8.29 -11.54 1.99
CA VAL A 198 -7.49 -12.49 2.77
C VAL A 198 -6.43 -13.08 1.86
N VAL A 199 -5.17 -12.98 2.25
CA VAL A 199 -4.06 -13.65 1.58
C VAL A 199 -3.43 -14.62 2.55
N THR A 200 -3.60 -15.92 2.28
CA THR A 200 -3.05 -16.97 3.16
C THR A 200 -1.64 -17.34 2.71
N PRO A 201 -0.62 -17.13 3.55
CA PRO A 201 0.74 -17.55 3.22
C PRO A 201 0.84 -19.07 3.16
N ALA A 202 1.70 -19.57 2.29
CA ALA A 202 2.09 -20.98 2.28
C ALA A 202 2.81 -21.34 3.59
N PRO A 203 2.82 -22.62 4.00
CA PRO A 203 3.61 -23.06 5.16
C PRO A 203 5.07 -22.65 5.03
N ALA A 204 5.71 -22.29 6.13
CA ALA A 204 7.13 -21.93 6.14
C ALA A 204 7.98 -23.12 5.69
N ALA A 205 8.95 -22.86 4.81
CA ALA A 205 9.90 -23.85 4.33
C ALA A 205 11.14 -23.90 5.23
N ASP A 206 11.74 -25.09 5.37
CA ASP A 206 13.03 -25.25 6.04
C ASP A 206 14.14 -24.55 5.23
N GLN A 207 14.81 -23.59 5.85
CA GLN A 207 15.90 -22.82 5.25
C GLN A 207 17.29 -23.43 5.51
N THR A 208 17.39 -24.66 6.03
CA THR A 208 18.68 -25.34 6.24
C THR A 208 19.48 -25.41 4.94
N GLY A 209 20.70 -24.87 4.97
CA GLY A 209 21.59 -24.78 3.81
C GLY A 209 21.32 -23.63 2.84
N MET A 210 20.39 -22.73 3.16
CA MET A 210 20.24 -21.46 2.45
C MET A 210 21.21 -20.40 3.02
N PRO A 211 21.63 -19.40 2.21
CA PRO A 211 22.41 -18.27 2.70
C PRO A 211 21.70 -17.53 3.82
N GLY A 212 22.43 -17.13 4.85
CA GLY A 212 21.90 -16.21 5.86
C GLY A 212 21.81 -14.77 5.32
N PRO A 213 21.13 -13.87 6.03
CA PRO A 213 20.92 -12.49 5.57
C PRO A 213 22.23 -11.72 5.36
N ASP A 214 23.28 -12.01 6.12
CA ASP A 214 24.59 -11.34 6.03
C ASP A 214 25.63 -12.14 5.21
N ALA A 215 25.22 -13.26 4.61
CA ALA A 215 26.13 -14.08 3.82
C ALA A 215 26.29 -13.48 2.40
N PRO A 216 27.49 -13.56 1.82
CA PRO A 216 27.67 -13.21 0.40
C PRO A 216 26.74 -14.05 -0.46
N GLY A 217 26.19 -13.43 -1.50
CA GLY A 217 25.29 -14.10 -2.43
C GLY A 217 25.90 -15.37 -3.04
N PRO A 218 25.11 -16.43 -3.20
CA PRO A 218 25.57 -17.68 -3.77
C PRO A 218 25.91 -17.51 -5.25
N ALA A 219 26.84 -18.34 -5.74
CA ALA A 219 27.09 -18.45 -7.18
C ALA A 219 25.83 -18.93 -7.91
N LEU A 220 25.52 -18.30 -9.04
CA LEU A 220 24.40 -18.70 -9.87
C LEU A 220 24.63 -20.09 -10.50
N PRO A 221 23.66 -20.99 -10.40
CA PRO A 221 23.72 -22.25 -11.13
C PRO A 221 23.69 -22.01 -12.65
N PRO A 222 24.29 -22.90 -13.47
CA PRO A 222 24.38 -22.73 -14.92
C PRO A 222 23.02 -22.44 -15.58
N ALA A 223 21.95 -23.11 -15.15
CA ALA A 223 20.62 -22.94 -15.71
C ALA A 223 20.09 -21.50 -15.58
N LEU A 224 20.41 -20.80 -14.48
CA LEU A 224 20.13 -19.38 -14.32
C LEU A 224 21.16 -18.50 -15.02
N ALA A 225 22.45 -18.79 -14.84
CA ALA A 225 23.54 -17.95 -15.37
C ALA A 225 23.51 -17.81 -16.89
N ASP A 226 22.98 -18.82 -17.59
CA ASP A 226 22.89 -18.88 -19.05
C ASP A 226 21.65 -18.17 -19.63
N LEU A 227 20.68 -17.79 -18.81
CA LEU A 227 19.52 -17.05 -19.30
C LEU A 227 19.92 -15.72 -19.93
N PRO A 228 19.33 -15.33 -21.08
CA PRO A 228 19.56 -14.03 -21.71
C PRO A 228 19.34 -12.87 -20.74
N ASP A 229 18.23 -12.90 -19.99
CA ASP A 229 17.85 -11.86 -19.02
C ASP A 229 18.87 -11.73 -17.88
N VAL A 230 19.44 -12.85 -17.39
CA VAL A 230 20.50 -12.83 -16.37
C VAL A 230 21.81 -12.26 -16.92
N LYS A 231 22.13 -12.57 -18.18
CA LYS A 231 23.30 -11.99 -18.88
C LYS A 231 23.13 -10.48 -19.07
N GLU A 232 21.93 -10.03 -19.42
CA GLU A 232 21.60 -8.61 -19.50
C GLU A 232 21.74 -7.92 -18.12
N CYS A 233 21.14 -8.47 -17.07
CA CYS A 233 21.30 -7.98 -15.70
C CYS A 233 22.78 -7.84 -15.31
N ARG A 234 23.60 -8.84 -15.62
CA ARG A 234 25.05 -8.79 -15.38
C ARG A 234 25.72 -7.65 -16.11
N SER A 235 25.37 -7.45 -17.38
CA SER A 235 25.92 -6.35 -18.18
C SER A 235 25.56 -4.96 -17.63
N ASN A 236 24.33 -4.82 -17.11
CA ASN A 236 23.87 -3.54 -16.57
C ASN A 236 24.60 -3.10 -15.30
N VAL A 237 25.14 -4.04 -14.52
CA VAL A 237 25.84 -3.78 -13.25
C VAL A 237 27.33 -4.17 -13.27
N ASP A 238 27.92 -4.43 -14.45
CA ASP A 238 29.33 -4.84 -14.60
C ASP A 238 30.33 -3.76 -14.17
N TRP A 239 29.92 -2.50 -14.15
CA TRP A 239 30.69 -1.37 -13.62
C TRP A 239 31.01 -1.49 -12.13
N ASN A 240 30.22 -2.28 -11.37
CA ASN A 240 30.46 -2.60 -9.96
C ASN A 240 30.17 -4.08 -9.66
N PRO A 241 31.16 -4.98 -9.90
CA PRO A 241 30.99 -6.43 -9.67
C PRO A 241 30.64 -6.81 -8.23
N GLU A 242 30.88 -5.95 -7.25
CA GLU A 242 30.50 -6.19 -5.85
C GLU A 242 28.98 -6.32 -5.67
N LEU A 243 28.19 -5.69 -6.56
CA LEU A 243 26.73 -5.82 -6.52
C LEU A 243 26.25 -7.27 -6.70
N PHE A 244 27.05 -8.15 -7.31
CA PHE A 244 26.70 -9.56 -7.42
C PHE A 244 26.75 -10.31 -6.09
N LYS A 245 27.35 -9.75 -5.06
CA LYS A 245 27.27 -10.29 -3.69
C LYS A 245 25.86 -10.16 -3.10
N GLU A 246 25.03 -9.31 -3.67
CA GLU A 246 23.61 -9.14 -3.32
C GLU A 246 22.68 -10.18 -4.00
N THR A 247 23.25 -11.14 -4.77
CA THR A 247 22.48 -12.29 -5.24
C THR A 247 21.87 -13.02 -4.05
N SER A 248 20.57 -13.27 -4.10
CA SER A 248 19.85 -13.91 -3.00
C SER A 248 19.29 -15.28 -3.40
N ARG A 249 19.16 -16.17 -2.42
CA ARG A 249 18.53 -17.47 -2.56
C ARG A 249 17.77 -17.84 -1.31
N ALA A 250 16.53 -18.27 -1.47
CA ALA A 250 15.71 -18.79 -0.38
C ALA A 250 14.90 -20.01 -0.86
N ARG A 251 14.46 -20.83 0.09
CA ARG A 251 13.57 -21.96 -0.22
C ARG A 251 12.13 -21.54 0.00
N LEU A 252 11.31 -21.72 -1.04
CA LEU A 252 9.86 -21.46 -0.98
C LEU A 252 9.08 -22.69 -0.46
N ASP A 253 9.50 -23.89 -0.82
CA ASP A 253 9.00 -25.17 -0.31
C ASP A 253 10.09 -26.27 -0.51
N ALA A 254 9.75 -27.56 -0.39
CA ALA A 254 10.72 -28.64 -0.51
C ALA A 254 11.40 -28.70 -1.89
N ASP A 255 10.68 -28.31 -2.93
CA ASP A 255 11.08 -28.47 -4.33
C ASP A 255 11.18 -27.13 -5.10
N THR A 256 10.98 -26.00 -4.41
CA THR A 256 10.91 -24.68 -5.04
C THR A 256 11.84 -23.69 -4.36
N GLU A 257 12.65 -22.98 -5.13
CA GLU A 257 13.57 -21.94 -4.68
C GLU A 257 13.22 -20.58 -5.30
N LEU A 258 13.51 -19.53 -4.55
CA LEU A 258 13.49 -18.14 -4.99
C LEU A 258 14.92 -17.66 -5.18
N TRP A 259 15.24 -17.15 -6.37
CA TRP A 259 16.53 -16.56 -6.66
C TRP A 259 16.37 -15.12 -7.07
N GLY A 260 17.12 -14.21 -6.42
CA GLY A 260 17.20 -12.81 -6.78
C GLY A 260 18.57 -12.48 -7.38
N VAL A 261 18.59 -11.82 -8.52
CA VAL A 261 19.82 -11.45 -9.24
C VAL A 261 19.84 -9.94 -9.42
N PRO A 262 20.92 -9.24 -8.98
CA PRO A 262 21.12 -7.83 -9.25
C PRO A 262 21.04 -7.52 -10.73
N CYS A 263 20.24 -6.53 -11.10
CA CYS A 263 19.92 -6.24 -12.50
C CYS A 263 20.08 -4.76 -12.89
N ASP A 264 19.93 -3.85 -11.93
CA ASP A 264 20.15 -2.43 -12.13
C ASP A 264 20.44 -1.75 -10.79
N SER A 265 21.03 -0.55 -10.81
CA SER A 265 21.23 0.20 -9.59
C SER A 265 21.28 1.72 -9.83
N GLY A 266 20.65 2.46 -8.91
CA GLY A 266 20.76 3.91 -8.80
C GLY A 266 21.61 4.32 -7.59
N ALA A 267 21.60 5.61 -7.24
CA ALA A 267 22.41 6.15 -6.15
C ALA A 267 22.11 5.51 -4.77
N TYR A 268 20.91 5.07 -4.54
CA TYR A 268 20.44 4.49 -3.26
C TYR A 268 19.35 3.41 -3.44
N ASN A 269 19.15 2.98 -4.67
CA ASN A 269 18.23 1.90 -5.02
C ASN A 269 19.01 0.84 -5.80
N LEU A 270 18.98 -0.40 -5.30
CA LEU A 270 19.45 -1.58 -6.00
C LEU A 270 18.23 -2.38 -6.47
N MET A 271 18.18 -2.74 -7.73
CA MET A 271 17.09 -3.49 -8.31
C MET A 271 17.52 -4.92 -8.63
N LEU A 272 16.77 -5.88 -8.13
CA LEU A 272 16.94 -7.29 -8.42
C LEU A 272 15.79 -7.80 -9.28
N ARG A 273 16.09 -8.74 -10.14
CA ARG A 273 15.11 -9.56 -10.85
C ARG A 273 15.01 -10.92 -10.18
N TYR A 274 13.82 -11.48 -10.09
CA TYR A 274 13.57 -12.72 -9.36
C TYR A 274 13.09 -13.84 -10.26
N TRP A 275 13.54 -15.06 -9.91
CA TRP A 275 13.11 -16.31 -10.54
C TRP A 275 12.64 -17.29 -9.48
N ILE A 276 11.56 -17.98 -9.78
CA ILE A 276 11.15 -19.20 -9.11
C ILE A 276 11.76 -20.36 -9.88
N THR A 277 12.42 -21.27 -9.18
CA THR A 277 13.13 -22.41 -9.78
C THR A 277 12.82 -23.70 -9.03
N GLY A 278 13.11 -24.84 -9.64
CA GLY A 278 13.31 -26.08 -8.91
C GLY A 278 14.64 -26.10 -8.14
N PRO A 279 14.98 -27.21 -7.48
CA PRO A 279 16.21 -27.33 -6.71
C PRO A 279 17.46 -27.01 -7.54
N ASN A 280 18.39 -26.27 -6.94
CA ASN A 280 19.63 -25.83 -7.58
C ASN A 280 19.41 -25.02 -8.86
N GLY A 281 18.35 -24.25 -8.92
CA GLY A 281 18.08 -23.32 -10.02
C GLY A 281 17.55 -23.99 -11.30
N SER A 282 17.04 -25.23 -11.22
CA SER A 282 16.43 -25.89 -12.37
C SER A 282 15.11 -25.22 -12.79
N ASP A 283 14.77 -25.32 -14.07
CA ASP A 283 13.51 -24.83 -14.66
C ASP A 283 13.14 -23.39 -14.24
N PRO A 284 14.04 -22.41 -14.46
CA PRO A 284 13.85 -21.06 -13.99
C PRO A 284 12.69 -20.35 -14.69
N ARG A 285 11.83 -19.72 -13.92
CA ARG A 285 10.70 -18.88 -14.38
C ARG A 285 10.82 -17.51 -13.74
N ALA A 286 11.00 -16.47 -14.56
CA ALA A 286 10.99 -15.09 -14.07
C ALA A 286 9.61 -14.76 -13.46
N ILE A 287 9.60 -13.99 -12.40
CA ILE A 287 8.37 -13.47 -11.80
C ILE A 287 8.23 -11.99 -12.09
N ALA A 288 7.02 -11.57 -12.42
CA ALA A 288 6.62 -10.17 -12.43
C ALA A 288 5.67 -9.93 -11.28
N LEU A 289 5.88 -8.84 -10.57
CA LEU A 289 5.10 -8.47 -9.38
C LEU A 289 4.16 -7.32 -9.72
N GLN A 290 2.91 -7.45 -9.30
CA GLN A 290 1.86 -6.47 -9.54
C GLN A 290 1.65 -5.60 -8.30
N GLY A 291 1.70 -4.27 -8.45
CA GLY A 291 1.23 -3.31 -7.46
C GLY A 291 -0.26 -3.00 -7.59
N VAL A 292 -0.73 -2.00 -6.86
CA VAL A 292 -2.13 -1.51 -6.97
C VAL A 292 -2.39 -0.95 -8.36
N GLU A 293 -1.43 -0.24 -8.91
CA GLU A 293 -1.48 0.40 -10.22
C GLU A 293 -0.27 -0.01 -11.07
N GLY A 294 -0.37 0.24 -12.35
CA GLY A 294 0.68 -0.06 -13.32
C GLY A 294 0.61 -1.49 -13.86
N GLU A 295 1.56 -1.78 -14.74
CA GLU A 295 1.77 -3.13 -15.28
C GLU A 295 2.67 -3.92 -14.31
N PRO A 296 2.60 -5.28 -14.35
CA PRO A 296 3.53 -6.10 -13.59
C PRO A 296 4.98 -5.78 -13.92
N ASP A 297 5.82 -5.61 -12.90
CA ASP A 297 7.24 -5.32 -13.05
C ASP A 297 8.09 -6.53 -12.66
N TYR A 298 9.18 -6.73 -13.41
CA TYR A 298 10.19 -7.76 -13.15
C TYR A 298 11.29 -7.28 -12.20
N LEU A 299 11.43 -5.97 -12.00
CA LEU A 299 12.44 -5.38 -11.11
C LEU A 299 11.84 -5.12 -9.74
N VAL A 300 12.55 -5.55 -8.72
CA VAL A 300 12.20 -5.35 -7.30
C VAL A 300 13.28 -4.50 -6.66
N THR A 301 12.90 -3.35 -6.14
CA THR A 301 13.84 -2.33 -5.65
C THR A 301 14.13 -2.51 -4.15
N ASN A 302 15.43 -2.56 -3.78
CA ASN A 302 15.90 -2.80 -2.42
C ASN A 302 15.12 -3.94 -1.76
N PRO A 303 15.10 -5.14 -2.40
CA PRO A 303 14.25 -6.22 -1.95
C PRO A 303 14.76 -6.88 -0.67
N ASP A 304 13.81 -7.44 0.06
CA ASP A 304 14.04 -8.34 1.18
C ASP A 304 13.01 -9.48 1.14
N TYR A 305 13.47 -10.73 1.27
CA TYR A 305 12.59 -11.88 1.40
C TYR A 305 12.63 -12.42 2.83
N ASP A 306 11.51 -12.36 3.51
CA ASP A 306 11.33 -12.93 4.83
C ASP A 306 10.77 -14.37 4.71
N PRO A 307 11.58 -15.40 4.97
CA PRO A 307 11.13 -16.80 4.86
C PRO A 307 10.16 -17.21 5.98
N ALA A 308 10.14 -16.54 7.12
CA ALA A 308 9.20 -16.83 8.21
C ALA A 308 7.81 -16.28 7.89
N GLU A 309 7.75 -15.05 7.41
CA GLU A 309 6.53 -14.37 6.98
C GLU A 309 6.06 -14.82 5.58
N ARG A 310 6.92 -15.46 4.80
CA ARG A 310 6.68 -15.83 3.38
C ARG A 310 6.47 -14.63 2.49
N THR A 311 7.14 -13.51 2.77
CA THR A 311 6.92 -12.26 2.07
C THR A 311 8.16 -11.78 1.34
N LEU A 312 8.00 -11.38 0.09
CA LEU A 312 8.95 -10.58 -0.66
C LEU A 312 8.53 -9.11 -0.52
N ARG A 313 9.46 -8.26 -0.12
CA ARG A 313 9.24 -6.84 0.11
C ARG A 313 10.08 -6.03 -0.86
N GLN A 314 9.62 -4.83 -1.19
CA GLN A 314 10.47 -3.82 -1.80
C GLN A 314 10.31 -2.48 -1.11
N PHE A 315 11.37 -1.68 -1.18
CA PHE A 315 11.34 -0.29 -0.77
C PHE A 315 12.03 0.60 -1.80
N TYR A 316 11.24 1.16 -2.71
CA TYR A 316 11.71 2.19 -3.61
C TYR A 316 11.82 3.52 -2.86
N LYS A 317 13.03 4.09 -2.79
CA LYS A 317 13.31 5.37 -2.16
C LYS A 317 13.26 6.47 -3.20
N GLY A 318 12.40 7.46 -3.01
CA GLY A 318 12.33 8.65 -3.87
C GLY A 318 13.56 9.55 -3.70
N ARG A 319 14.20 9.53 -2.50
CA ARG A 319 15.52 10.13 -2.23
C ARG A 319 16.28 9.36 -1.14
N GLY A 320 17.58 9.66 -0.97
CA GLY A 320 18.49 8.86 -0.16
C GLY A 320 18.10 8.63 1.29
N ILE A 321 17.45 9.60 1.94
CA ILE A 321 16.97 9.46 3.33
C ILE A 321 15.71 8.62 3.48
N GLY A 322 15.00 8.29 2.37
CA GLY A 322 13.88 7.37 2.39
C GLY A 322 12.60 7.90 3.05
N ASP A 323 12.38 9.22 3.02
CA ASP A 323 11.15 9.86 3.54
C ASP A 323 10.05 10.04 2.49
N CYS A 324 10.24 9.48 1.31
CA CYS A 324 9.28 9.37 0.21
C CYS A 324 9.63 8.17 -0.66
N GLY A 325 8.63 7.62 -1.33
CA GLY A 325 8.78 6.45 -2.18
C GLY A 325 7.60 5.50 -2.08
N THR A 326 7.85 4.23 -2.37
CA THR A 326 6.83 3.18 -2.34
C THR A 326 7.38 1.95 -1.63
N PHE A 327 6.60 1.42 -0.72
CA PHE A 327 6.82 0.12 -0.11
C PHE A 327 5.73 -0.84 -0.58
N GLN A 328 6.13 -2.05 -0.95
CA GLN A 328 5.21 -3.11 -1.33
C GLN A 328 5.64 -4.42 -0.68
N ARG A 329 4.64 -5.25 -0.37
CA ARG A 329 4.82 -6.58 0.17
C ARG A 329 3.95 -7.56 -0.59
N TRP A 330 4.55 -8.63 -1.05
CA TRP A 330 3.84 -9.75 -1.68
C TRP A 330 4.03 -11.00 -0.85
N THR A 331 2.94 -11.70 -0.60
CA THR A 331 2.93 -12.95 0.17
C THR A 331 2.98 -14.15 -0.78
N TRP A 332 3.89 -15.08 -0.51
CA TRP A 332 3.93 -16.36 -1.22
C TRP A 332 2.78 -17.26 -0.77
N THR A 333 1.92 -17.67 -1.70
CA THR A 333 0.72 -18.48 -1.45
C THR A 333 0.91 -19.98 -1.75
N GLY A 334 2.12 -20.39 -2.18
CA GLY A 334 2.41 -21.73 -2.69
C GLY A 334 2.40 -21.81 -4.21
N HIS A 335 1.89 -20.79 -4.90
CA HIS A 335 1.78 -20.77 -6.37
C HIS A 335 2.28 -19.45 -6.97
N ALA A 336 2.04 -18.34 -6.28
CA ALA A 336 2.39 -17.00 -6.72
C ALA A 336 2.64 -16.07 -5.52
N PHE A 337 3.38 -15.00 -5.77
CA PHE A 337 3.45 -13.85 -4.89
C PHE A 337 2.22 -12.96 -5.14
N VAL A 338 1.42 -12.74 -4.11
CA VAL A 338 0.19 -11.93 -4.16
C VAL A 338 0.39 -10.68 -3.32
N LEU A 339 0.04 -9.51 -3.87
CA LEU A 339 0.16 -8.22 -3.16
C LEU A 339 -0.64 -8.27 -1.86
N SER A 340 0.04 -8.09 -0.75
CA SER A 340 -0.54 -8.08 0.60
C SER A 340 -0.53 -6.71 1.25
N GLU A 341 0.39 -5.83 0.84
CA GLU A 341 0.45 -4.46 1.31
C GLU A 341 1.08 -3.54 0.28
N GLU A 342 0.56 -2.32 0.15
CA GLU A 342 1.20 -1.22 -0.56
C GLU A 342 1.00 0.07 0.21
N ILE A 343 2.11 0.78 0.44
CA ILE A 343 2.19 2.07 1.13
C ILE A 343 3.00 2.99 0.22
N GLY A 344 2.58 4.23 0.06
CA GLY A 344 3.32 5.14 -0.81
C GLY A 344 3.19 6.60 -0.40
N MET A 345 4.31 7.32 -0.43
CA MET A 345 4.38 8.77 -0.24
C MET A 345 5.14 9.38 -1.42
N GLY A 346 4.41 10.05 -2.30
CA GLY A 346 4.99 10.65 -3.50
C GLY A 346 5.80 11.92 -3.23
N GLU A 347 5.53 12.57 -2.11
CA GLU A 347 6.12 13.85 -1.74
C GLU A 347 7.15 13.70 -0.62
N CYS A 348 8.35 14.28 -0.81
CA CYS A 348 9.46 14.18 0.13
C CYS A 348 9.40 15.30 1.18
N TRP A 349 8.40 15.28 2.05
CA TRP A 349 8.12 16.31 3.06
C TRP A 349 8.64 15.97 4.46
N GLY A 350 9.38 14.87 4.62
CA GLY A 350 9.84 14.39 5.93
C GLY A 350 8.76 13.62 6.71
N VAL A 351 7.75 13.08 6.04
CA VAL A 351 6.74 12.23 6.68
C VAL A 351 7.38 10.89 7.04
N PRO A 352 7.33 10.44 8.31
CA PRO A 352 7.86 9.13 8.66
C PRO A 352 7.04 8.01 8.03
N PHE A 353 7.70 6.88 7.77
CA PHE A 353 7.12 5.73 7.08
C PHE A 353 5.79 5.25 7.69
N ASP A 354 5.69 5.21 9.02
CA ASP A 354 4.49 4.77 9.75
C ASP A 354 3.25 5.66 9.51
N LEU A 355 3.45 6.84 8.94
CA LEU A 355 2.37 7.77 8.61
C LEU A 355 2.12 7.92 7.11
N TRP A 356 2.83 7.18 6.26
CA TRP A 356 2.59 7.21 4.83
C TRP A 356 1.18 6.70 4.48
N PRO A 357 0.59 7.16 3.37
CA PRO A 357 -0.68 6.63 2.88
C PRO A 357 -0.60 5.13 2.59
N THR A 358 -1.42 4.34 3.25
CA THR A 358 -1.68 2.96 2.81
C THR A 358 -2.56 3.01 1.57
N ARG A 359 -2.22 2.24 0.55
CA ARG A 359 -3.00 2.08 -0.69
C ARG A 359 -3.70 0.72 -0.72
N TRP A 360 -3.01 -0.32 -0.25
CA TRP A 360 -3.54 -1.67 -0.20
C TRP A 360 -3.14 -2.37 1.08
N ARG A 361 -4.05 -3.14 1.64
CA ARG A 361 -3.77 -4.04 2.76
C ARG A 361 -4.68 -5.26 2.70
N THR A 362 -4.20 -6.33 3.30
CA THR A 362 -4.91 -7.60 3.44
C THR A 362 -4.95 -8.01 4.91
N ARG A 363 -5.66 -9.07 5.23
CA ARG A 363 -5.69 -9.72 6.54
C ARG A 363 -5.37 -11.19 6.43
#